data_7142a95512b3ef97f981b88f3b0afcb5
#
_entry.id   7142a95512b3ef97f981b88f3b0afcb5
#
_cell.length_a   1.000
_cell.length_b   1.000
_cell.length_c   1.000
_cell.angle_alpha   90.00
_cell.angle_beta   90.00
_cell.angle_gamma   90.00
#
_symmetry.space_group_name_H-M   'P 1'
#
loop_
_entity.id
_entity.type
_entity.pdbx_description
1 polymer ?
#
loop_
_entity_poly.entity_id
_entity_poly.type
_entity_poly.pdbx_seq_one_letter_code
_entity_poly.pdbx_strand_id
1 'polypeptide(L)'
;LIFSKRRPFGIFLYETFDIKVVQSWLGCIIAATVIAFPLMYRNARAAFEQLDVNLIYAGRTLGMSDIQIFWKVVIPSAGPGIASGTILTFARALGEYGATSMLAGNIPGKTGTISQKIAMVIQDGDYATAGVWVAIVMLIAYLVIFSMNLISGTKMKNIKRW
;
A
#
# COMPACT_ATOMS: atom_id res chain seq x y z
N LEU A 1 17.12 -16.97 -1.25
CA LEU A 1 16.04 -16.38 -0.44
C LEU A 1 16.39 -16.48 1.03
N ILE A 2 16.51 -15.33 1.73
CA ILE A 2 16.89 -15.23 3.15
C ILE A 2 15.86 -15.95 4.05
N PHE A 3 14.59 -15.89 3.68
CA PHE A 3 13.45 -16.49 4.41
C PHE A 3 13.24 -17.99 4.16
N SER A 4 14.13 -18.65 3.39
CA SER A 4 14.02 -20.08 3.12
C SER A 4 14.31 -20.90 4.40
N LYS A 5 13.57 -22.00 4.61
CA LYS A 5 13.82 -22.99 5.68
C LYS A 5 15.23 -23.62 5.66
N ARG A 6 16.04 -23.34 4.62
CA ARG A 6 17.43 -23.79 4.51
C ARG A 6 18.45 -22.74 4.94
N ARG A 7 18.03 -21.55 5.36
CA ARG A 7 18.90 -20.46 5.81
C ARG A 7 18.67 -20.16 7.29
N PRO A 8 19.71 -19.76 8.05
CA PRO A 8 19.63 -19.60 9.51
C PRO A 8 18.51 -18.67 9.96
N PHE A 9 18.25 -17.58 9.21
CA PHE A 9 17.16 -16.67 9.54
C PHE A 9 15.77 -17.27 9.32
N GLY A 10 15.60 -18.09 8.28
CA GLY A 10 14.34 -18.80 8.03
C GLY A 10 14.08 -19.92 9.02
N ILE A 11 15.15 -20.59 9.48
CA ILE A 11 15.10 -21.60 10.55
C ILE A 11 14.69 -20.94 11.86
N PHE A 12 15.34 -19.84 12.24
CA PHE A 12 15.00 -19.07 13.45
C PHE A 12 13.54 -18.64 13.51
N LEU A 13 13.00 -18.08 12.39
CA LEU A 13 11.59 -17.69 12.31
C LEU A 13 10.64 -18.88 12.46
N TYR A 14 11.00 -20.02 11.88
CA TYR A 14 10.18 -21.21 11.93
C TYR A 14 10.21 -21.88 13.32
N GLU A 15 11.38 -22.00 13.95
CA GLU A 15 11.54 -22.64 15.26
C GLU A 15 11.00 -21.78 16.41
N THR A 16 11.13 -20.44 16.30
CA THR A 16 10.72 -19.53 17.39
C THR A 16 9.25 -19.14 17.32
N PHE A 17 8.69 -18.97 16.12
CA PHE A 17 7.35 -18.41 15.93
C PHE A 17 6.40 -19.34 15.14
N ASP A 18 6.86 -20.50 14.70
CA ASP A 18 6.13 -21.41 13.78
C ASP A 18 5.61 -20.71 12.50
N ILE A 19 6.32 -19.64 12.06
CA ILE A 19 5.92 -18.81 10.93
C ILE A 19 6.57 -19.32 9.64
N LYS A 20 5.78 -19.87 8.77
CA LYS A 20 6.19 -20.25 7.41
C LYS A 20 5.97 -19.07 6.47
N VAL A 21 7.05 -18.34 6.14
CA VAL A 21 6.99 -17.18 5.22
C VAL A 21 6.97 -17.62 3.76
N VAL A 22 7.90 -18.52 3.38
CA VAL A 22 7.99 -19.00 2.00
C VAL A 22 6.85 -19.96 1.70
N GLN A 23 6.22 -19.81 0.53
CA GLN A 23 5.04 -20.58 0.10
C GLN A 23 3.83 -20.46 1.04
N SER A 24 3.61 -19.25 1.56
CA SER A 24 2.47 -18.92 2.42
C SER A 24 1.84 -17.58 2.02
N TRP A 25 0.63 -17.33 2.47
CA TRP A 25 -0.04 -16.03 2.28
C TRP A 25 0.70 -14.88 2.97
N LEU A 26 1.43 -15.15 4.06
CA LEU A 26 2.33 -14.18 4.70
C LEU A 26 3.44 -13.73 3.75
N GLY A 27 3.95 -14.64 2.90
CA GLY A 27 4.89 -14.28 1.85
C GLY A 27 4.32 -13.27 0.85
N CYS A 28 3.02 -13.39 0.50
CA CYS A 28 2.36 -12.40 -0.36
C CYS A 28 2.31 -11.01 0.30
N ILE A 29 1.93 -10.95 1.58
CA ILE A 29 1.85 -9.69 2.34
C ILE A 29 3.23 -9.05 2.45
N ILE A 30 4.25 -9.81 2.83
CA ILE A 30 5.62 -9.29 2.96
C ILE A 30 6.12 -8.77 1.61
N ALA A 31 5.94 -9.53 0.52
CA ALA A 31 6.34 -9.11 -0.81
C ALA A 31 5.67 -7.79 -1.22
N ALA A 32 4.36 -7.70 -1.08
CA ALA A 32 3.60 -6.49 -1.41
C ALA A 32 4.03 -5.30 -0.54
N THR A 33 4.24 -5.51 0.77
CA THR A 33 4.65 -4.47 1.71
C THR A 33 6.05 -3.94 1.38
N VAL A 34 7.02 -4.80 1.11
CA VAL A 34 8.40 -4.38 0.79
C VAL A 34 8.44 -3.52 -0.47
N ILE A 35 7.60 -3.81 -1.45
CA ILE A 35 7.54 -3.02 -2.69
C ILE A 35 6.73 -1.73 -2.51
N ALA A 36 5.64 -1.79 -1.76
CA ALA A 36 4.74 -0.66 -1.54
C ALA A 36 5.32 0.37 -0.55
N PHE A 37 6.06 -0.09 0.47
CA PHE A 37 6.57 0.76 1.55
C PHE A 37 7.46 1.92 1.08
N PRO A 38 8.49 1.72 0.22
CA PRO A 38 9.33 2.84 -0.24
C PRO A 38 8.52 3.90 -0.99
N LEU A 39 7.53 3.47 -1.76
CA LEU A 39 6.66 4.37 -2.50
C LEU A 39 5.78 5.20 -1.56
N MET A 40 5.16 4.57 -0.57
CA MET A 40 4.36 5.26 0.45
C MET A 40 5.21 6.22 1.27
N TYR A 41 6.40 5.79 1.70
CA TYR A 41 7.33 6.63 2.45
C TYR A 41 7.70 7.90 1.68
N ARG A 42 8.06 7.77 0.40
CA ARG A 42 8.40 8.93 -0.44
C ARG A 42 7.25 9.91 -0.61
N ASN A 43 6.03 9.40 -0.84
CA ASN A 43 4.84 10.25 -0.99
C ASN A 43 4.46 10.93 0.33
N ALA A 44 4.50 10.21 1.45
CA ALA A 44 4.23 10.78 2.76
C ALA A 44 5.25 11.85 3.11
N ARG A 45 6.55 11.58 2.90
CA ARG A 45 7.62 12.56 3.11
C ARG A 45 7.40 13.81 2.27
N ALA A 46 7.14 13.67 0.97
CA ALA A 46 6.87 14.81 0.10
C ALA A 46 5.65 15.62 0.56
N ALA A 47 4.60 14.95 1.07
CA ALA A 47 3.42 15.62 1.60
C ALA A 47 3.75 16.48 2.85
N PHE A 48 4.66 16.01 3.70
CA PHE A 48 5.13 16.79 4.86
C PHE A 48 6.08 17.91 4.45
N GLU A 49 6.98 17.68 3.51
CA GLU A 49 7.94 18.68 3.04
C GLU A 49 7.28 19.86 2.29
N GLN A 50 6.10 19.64 1.71
CA GLN A 50 5.31 20.69 1.04
C GLN A 50 4.50 21.57 1.99
N LEU A 51 4.49 21.29 3.28
CA LEU A 51 3.75 22.10 4.25
C LEU A 51 4.40 23.47 4.45
N ASP A 52 3.56 24.49 4.50
CA ASP A 52 4.03 25.84 4.87
C ASP A 52 4.45 25.87 6.35
N VAL A 53 5.74 26.16 6.57
CA VAL A 53 6.32 26.29 7.92
C VAL A 53 5.61 27.36 8.76
N ASN A 54 5.02 28.38 8.11
CA ASN A 54 4.27 29.42 8.80
C ASN A 54 3.06 28.87 9.59
N LEU A 55 2.48 27.74 9.16
CA LEU A 55 1.42 27.08 9.92
C LEU A 55 1.91 26.59 11.29
N ILE A 56 3.14 26.11 11.36
CA ILE A 56 3.77 25.65 12.60
C ILE A 56 4.05 26.86 13.51
N TYR A 57 4.59 27.93 12.97
CA TYR A 57 4.85 29.15 13.71
C TYR A 57 3.57 29.79 14.23
N ALA A 58 2.51 29.84 13.42
CA ALA A 58 1.20 30.32 13.85
C ALA A 58 0.65 29.49 15.02
N GLY A 59 0.76 28.16 14.95
CA GLY A 59 0.37 27.27 16.04
C GLY A 59 1.12 27.58 17.35
N ARG A 60 2.43 27.82 17.26
CA ARG A 60 3.26 28.18 18.42
C ARG A 60 2.86 29.54 19.00
N THR A 61 2.58 30.52 18.15
CA THR A 61 2.11 31.84 18.58
C THR A 61 0.78 31.76 19.35
N LEU A 62 -0.08 30.79 18.98
CA LEU A 62 -1.34 30.50 19.70
C LEU A 62 -1.14 29.68 20.98
N GLY A 63 0.11 29.41 21.40
CA GLY A 63 0.41 28.67 22.63
C GLY A 63 0.19 27.16 22.53
N MET A 64 0.08 26.60 21.30
CA MET A 64 -0.08 25.16 21.11
C MET A 64 1.24 24.43 21.36
N SER A 65 1.19 23.28 22.04
CA SER A 65 2.34 22.40 22.16
C SER A 65 2.69 21.74 20.80
N ASP A 66 3.96 21.30 20.62
CA ASP A 66 4.39 20.68 19.37
C ASP A 66 3.57 19.42 19.03
N ILE A 67 3.12 18.65 20.03
CA ILE A 67 2.23 17.50 19.85
C ILE A 67 0.85 17.95 19.33
N GLN A 68 0.31 19.03 19.87
CA GLN A 68 -0.97 19.59 19.39
C GLN A 68 -0.85 20.12 17.97
N ILE A 69 0.25 20.80 17.64
CA ILE A 69 0.54 21.28 16.27
C ILE A 69 0.61 20.10 15.33
N PHE A 70 1.34 19.04 15.69
CA PHE A 70 1.46 17.84 14.86
C PHE A 70 0.10 17.22 14.51
N TRP A 71 -0.75 16.97 15.52
CA TRP A 71 -2.03 16.29 15.29
C TRP A 71 -3.12 17.19 14.72
N LYS A 72 -3.16 18.49 15.09
CA LYS A 72 -4.24 19.41 14.71
C LYS A 72 -3.92 20.24 13.46
N VAL A 73 -2.64 20.42 13.11
CA VAL A 73 -2.21 21.26 11.99
C VAL A 73 -1.49 20.42 10.94
N VAL A 74 -0.38 19.77 11.31
CA VAL A 74 0.50 19.10 10.36
C VAL A 74 -0.19 17.92 9.67
N ILE A 75 -0.73 16.97 10.45
CA ILE A 75 -1.40 15.77 9.89
C ILE A 75 -2.60 16.11 9.01
N PRO A 76 -3.54 16.99 9.44
CA PRO A 76 -4.66 17.37 8.58
C PRO A 76 -4.24 18.09 7.29
N SER A 77 -3.20 18.93 7.36
CA SER A 77 -2.69 19.68 6.20
C SER A 77 -1.95 18.77 5.21
N ALA A 78 -1.19 17.77 5.68
CA ALA A 78 -0.55 16.75 4.85
C ALA A 78 -1.55 15.71 4.29
N GLY A 79 -2.76 15.63 4.86
CA GLY A 79 -3.76 14.61 4.56
C GLY A 79 -4.02 14.37 3.07
N PRO A 80 -4.24 15.40 2.24
CA PRO A 80 -4.46 15.22 0.79
C PRO A 80 -3.27 14.55 0.08
N GLY A 81 -2.03 14.94 0.42
CA GLY A 81 -0.83 14.34 -0.14
C GLY A 81 -0.64 12.89 0.30
N ILE A 82 -0.90 12.59 1.58
CA ILE A 82 -0.87 11.22 2.11
C ILE A 82 -1.94 10.36 1.43
N ALA A 83 -3.15 10.87 1.23
CA ALA A 83 -4.22 10.15 0.54
C ALA A 83 -3.84 9.83 -0.90
N SER A 84 -3.27 10.78 -1.64
CA SER A 84 -2.77 10.55 -3.01
C SER A 84 -1.67 9.50 -3.04
N GLY A 85 -0.72 9.55 -2.10
CA GLY A 85 0.33 8.55 -1.93
C GLY A 85 -0.23 7.16 -1.61
N THR A 86 -1.26 7.07 -0.81
CA THR A 86 -1.94 5.81 -0.48
C THR A 86 -2.60 5.19 -1.70
N ILE A 87 -3.29 5.99 -2.53
CA ILE A 87 -3.91 5.53 -3.79
C ILE A 87 -2.84 4.92 -4.72
N LEU A 88 -1.75 5.65 -4.92
CA LEU A 88 -0.66 5.21 -5.80
C LEU A 88 0.02 3.94 -5.28
N THR A 89 0.24 3.87 -3.97
CA THR A 89 0.84 2.71 -3.31
C THR A 89 -0.07 1.48 -3.39
N PHE A 90 -1.38 1.68 -3.20
CA PHE A 90 -2.37 0.62 -3.34
C PHE A 90 -2.41 0.07 -4.77
N ALA A 91 -2.47 0.94 -5.78
CA ALA A 91 -2.44 0.52 -7.19
C ALA A 91 -1.17 -0.27 -7.52
N ARG A 92 -0.02 0.15 -6.99
CA ARG A 92 1.27 -0.55 -7.16
C ARG A 92 1.28 -1.93 -6.50
N ALA A 93 0.72 -2.03 -5.27
CA ALA A 93 0.62 -3.30 -4.54
C ALA A 93 -0.36 -4.28 -5.21
N LEU A 94 -1.47 -3.79 -5.78
CA LEU A 94 -2.46 -4.60 -6.49
C LEU A 94 -1.87 -5.27 -7.74
N GLY A 95 -0.96 -4.59 -8.46
CA GLY A 95 -0.27 -5.11 -9.63
C GLY A 95 0.97 -5.97 -9.31
N GLU A 96 1.25 -6.26 -8.02
CA GLU A 96 2.45 -7.02 -7.68
C GLU A 96 2.33 -8.49 -8.07
N TYR A 97 3.26 -8.93 -8.89
CA TYR A 97 3.33 -10.31 -9.41
C TYR A 97 4.68 -10.97 -9.11
N GLY A 98 5.78 -10.27 -9.41
CA GLY A 98 7.10 -10.85 -9.46
C GLY A 98 7.62 -11.32 -8.11
N ALA A 99 7.69 -10.42 -7.12
CA ALA A 99 8.19 -10.76 -5.80
C ALA A 99 7.24 -11.74 -5.08
N THR A 100 5.93 -11.59 -5.29
CA THR A 100 4.92 -12.50 -4.74
C THR A 100 5.11 -13.92 -5.30
N SER A 101 5.28 -14.07 -6.61
CA SER A 101 5.54 -15.38 -7.24
C SER A 101 6.83 -16.03 -6.74
N MET A 102 7.88 -15.23 -6.51
CA MET A 102 9.16 -15.72 -6.01
C MET A 102 9.12 -16.11 -4.53
N LEU A 103 8.39 -15.41 -3.71
CA LEU A 103 8.39 -15.61 -2.26
C LEU A 103 7.27 -16.56 -1.80
N ALA A 104 6.05 -16.32 -2.25
CA ALA A 104 4.88 -17.08 -1.85
C ALA A 104 4.57 -18.25 -2.79
N GLY A 105 5.13 -18.25 -4.00
CA GLY A 105 4.78 -19.20 -5.05
C GLY A 105 3.36 -18.95 -5.58
N ASN A 106 2.88 -19.89 -6.39
CA ASN A 106 1.53 -19.86 -6.93
C ASN A 106 0.82 -21.19 -6.61
N ILE A 107 0.42 -21.34 -5.34
CA ILE A 107 -0.26 -22.55 -4.86
C ILE A 107 -1.76 -22.32 -4.97
N PRO A 108 -2.49 -23.08 -5.80
CA PRO A 108 -3.95 -22.95 -5.95
C PRO A 108 -4.67 -23.03 -4.61
N GLY A 109 -5.58 -22.09 -4.37
CA GLY A 109 -6.35 -22.02 -3.13
C GLY A 109 -5.59 -21.58 -1.87
N LYS A 110 -4.26 -21.29 -1.97
CA LYS A 110 -3.45 -20.83 -0.82
C LYS A 110 -2.75 -19.51 -1.03
N THR A 111 -1.97 -19.37 -2.10
CA THR A 111 -1.11 -18.20 -2.31
C THR A 111 -1.33 -17.51 -3.66
N GLY A 112 -2.28 -18.00 -4.45
CA GLY A 112 -2.62 -17.40 -5.75
C GLY A 112 -3.20 -16.00 -5.58
N THR A 113 -2.54 -14.99 -6.18
CA THR A 113 -3.05 -13.63 -6.27
C THR A 113 -3.81 -13.42 -7.59
N ILE A 114 -4.60 -12.34 -7.67
CA ILE A 114 -5.33 -12.00 -8.91
C ILE A 114 -4.33 -11.79 -10.07
N SER A 115 -3.22 -11.10 -9.83
CA SER A 115 -2.18 -10.86 -10.83
C SER A 115 -1.56 -12.15 -11.35
N GLN A 116 -1.34 -13.13 -10.47
CA GLN A 116 -0.86 -14.46 -10.84
C GLN A 116 -1.90 -15.24 -11.64
N LYS A 117 -3.19 -15.16 -11.26
CA LYS A 117 -4.27 -15.80 -12.00
C LYS A 117 -4.38 -15.27 -13.42
N ILE A 118 -4.30 -13.95 -13.60
CA ILE A 118 -4.28 -13.33 -14.94
C ILE A 118 -3.11 -13.87 -15.76
N ALA A 119 -1.91 -13.88 -15.19
CA ALA A 119 -0.72 -14.38 -15.89
C ALA A 119 -0.85 -15.86 -16.32
N MET A 120 -1.40 -16.71 -15.45
CA MET A 120 -1.65 -18.13 -15.77
C MET A 120 -2.62 -18.30 -16.92
N VAL A 121 -3.78 -17.63 -16.84
CA VAL A 121 -4.83 -17.76 -17.86
C VAL A 121 -4.35 -17.26 -19.23
N ILE A 122 -3.49 -16.21 -19.25
CA ILE A 122 -2.84 -15.76 -20.48
C ILE A 122 -1.88 -16.82 -21.03
N GLN A 123 -1.09 -17.47 -20.17
CA GLN A 123 -0.18 -18.54 -20.57
C GLN A 123 -0.93 -19.78 -21.10
N ASP A 124 -2.11 -20.05 -20.59
CA ASP A 124 -3.01 -21.11 -21.06
C ASP A 124 -3.72 -20.74 -22.38
N GLY A 125 -3.54 -19.50 -22.89
CA GLY A 125 -4.14 -19.01 -24.14
C GLY A 125 -5.61 -18.60 -24.02
N ASP A 126 -6.19 -18.58 -22.82
CA ASP A 126 -7.59 -18.16 -22.59
C ASP A 126 -7.67 -16.66 -22.34
N TYR A 127 -7.58 -15.88 -23.41
CA TYR A 127 -7.65 -14.43 -23.36
C TYR A 127 -9.04 -13.89 -22.92
N ALA A 128 -10.10 -14.66 -23.13
CA ALA A 128 -11.45 -14.25 -22.71
C ALA A 128 -11.57 -14.21 -21.20
N THR A 129 -11.15 -15.30 -20.52
CA THR A 129 -11.13 -15.36 -19.06
C THR A 129 -10.12 -14.36 -18.47
N ALA A 130 -8.96 -14.16 -19.11
CA ALA A 130 -8.00 -13.14 -18.70
C ALA A 130 -8.62 -11.73 -18.73
N GLY A 131 -9.37 -11.41 -19.78
CA GLY A 131 -10.09 -10.13 -19.91
C GLY A 131 -11.08 -9.90 -18.76
N VAL A 132 -11.83 -10.93 -18.36
CA VAL A 132 -12.74 -10.84 -17.20
C VAL A 132 -12.00 -10.51 -15.91
N TRP A 133 -10.88 -11.19 -15.62
CA TRP A 133 -10.07 -10.91 -14.44
C TRP A 133 -9.48 -9.51 -14.43
N VAL A 134 -9.00 -9.02 -15.59
CA VAL A 134 -8.51 -7.65 -15.75
C VAL A 134 -9.63 -6.65 -15.48
N ALA A 135 -10.83 -6.87 -16.03
CA ALA A 135 -11.98 -6.00 -15.79
C ALA A 135 -12.35 -5.94 -14.29
N ILE A 136 -12.30 -7.08 -13.58
CA ILE A 136 -12.54 -7.15 -12.14
C ILE A 136 -11.51 -6.29 -11.37
N VAL A 137 -10.22 -6.42 -11.69
CA VAL A 137 -9.15 -5.63 -11.04
C VAL A 137 -9.33 -4.14 -11.31
N MET A 138 -9.65 -3.76 -12.55
CA MET A 138 -9.91 -2.36 -12.91
C MET A 138 -11.12 -1.81 -12.17
N LEU A 139 -12.19 -2.59 -12.01
CA LEU A 139 -13.37 -2.19 -11.24
C LEU A 139 -13.01 -1.96 -9.76
N ILE A 140 -12.28 -2.90 -9.14
CA ILE A 140 -11.84 -2.77 -7.74
C ILE A 140 -10.97 -1.52 -7.57
N ALA A 141 -9.97 -1.32 -8.45
CA ALA A 141 -9.10 -0.15 -8.40
C ALA A 141 -9.91 1.15 -8.55
N TYR A 142 -10.84 1.20 -9.50
CA TYR A 142 -11.72 2.35 -9.71
C TYR A 142 -12.57 2.65 -8.47
N LEU A 143 -13.21 1.65 -7.87
CA LEU A 143 -14.04 1.82 -6.68
C LEU A 143 -13.22 2.33 -5.49
N VAL A 144 -12.00 1.81 -5.28
CA VAL A 144 -11.12 2.27 -4.21
C VAL A 144 -10.70 3.72 -4.45
N ILE A 145 -10.22 4.06 -5.66
CA ILE A 145 -9.80 5.42 -6.01
C ILE A 145 -10.98 6.40 -5.88
N PHE A 146 -12.15 6.03 -6.36
CA PHE A 146 -13.37 6.85 -6.27
C PHE A 146 -13.75 7.11 -4.80
N SER A 147 -13.77 6.06 -3.98
CA SER A 147 -14.08 6.15 -2.55
C SER A 147 -13.09 7.06 -1.82
N MET A 148 -11.80 6.92 -2.10
CA MET A 148 -10.77 7.76 -1.49
C MET A 148 -10.86 9.22 -1.95
N ASN A 149 -11.19 9.47 -3.22
CA ASN A 149 -11.41 10.83 -3.72
C ASN A 149 -12.64 11.50 -3.09
N LEU A 150 -13.72 10.76 -2.87
CA LEU A 150 -14.89 11.28 -2.14
C LEU A 150 -14.53 11.70 -0.72
N ILE A 151 -13.79 10.86 0.01
CA ILE A 151 -13.36 11.14 1.39
C ILE A 151 -12.41 12.35 1.43
N SER A 152 -11.44 12.41 0.52
CA SER A 152 -10.46 13.50 0.46
C SER A 152 -11.08 14.81 -0.02
N GLY A 153 -11.98 14.76 -1.01
CA GLY A 153 -12.66 15.93 -1.55
C GLY A 153 -13.58 16.62 -0.56
N THR A 154 -14.21 15.86 0.32
CA THR A 154 -15.08 16.40 1.38
C THR A 154 -14.27 17.17 2.44
N LYS A 155 -13.07 16.69 2.78
CA LYS A 155 -12.18 17.41 3.72
C LYS A 155 -11.64 18.72 3.14
N MET A 156 -11.30 18.77 1.84
CA MET A 156 -10.80 19.99 1.21
C MET A 156 -11.86 21.11 1.09
N LYS A 157 -13.13 20.77 0.91
CA LYS A 157 -14.22 21.76 0.88
C LYS A 157 -14.41 22.46 2.23
N ASN A 158 -14.14 21.78 3.33
CA ASN A 158 -14.25 22.35 4.68
C ASN A 158 -13.08 23.30 5.04
N ILE A 159 -11.91 23.13 4.43
CA ILE A 159 -10.73 24.00 4.66
C ILE A 159 -10.83 25.29 3.85
N LYS A 160 -11.48 25.28 2.67
CA LYS A 160 -11.66 26.49 1.84
C LYS A 160 -12.79 27.44 2.28
N ARG A 161 -13.42 27.20 3.42
CA ARG A 161 -14.54 28.03 3.93
C ARG A 161 -14.14 29.07 4.98
N TRP A 162 -12.83 29.30 5.16
CA TRP A 162 -12.28 30.35 6.05
C TRP A 162 -11.38 31.28 5.25
#